data_0256543d6bdf180ed2fafcdf2396ef99
#
_entry.id   0256543d6bdf180ed2fafcdf2396ef99
#
_cell.length_a   1.000
_cell.length_b   1.000
_cell.length_c   1.000
_cell.angle_alpha   90.00
_cell.angle_beta   90.00
_cell.angle_gamma   90.00
#
_symmetry.space_group_name_H-M   'P 1'
#
loop_
_entity.id
_entity.type
_entity.pdbx_description
1 polymer ?
#
loop_
_entity_poly.entity_id
_entity_poly.type
_entity_poly.pdbx_seq_one_letter_code
_entity_poly.pdbx_strand_id
1 'polypeptide(L)'
;MPKPKFCVNGHQMEDTWEVCPYCHRTGYQTSGGSQGGAKTKIEGDLPEPRQSSARKTVVLSEIRKAPVVGWFVALNGEQRGEDFRIREGQNTIGSAADADIILHDKAVSGKHASLRYKDQRFYLTDLDSTNGTFLNDKPDPIAREELKDNDVIRIGEVSLKFKCL
;
A
#
# COMPACT_ATOMS: atom_id res chain seq x y z
N MET A 1 27.90 28.63 -29.86
CA MET A 1 27.21 28.15 -28.65
C MET A 1 27.28 26.63 -28.64
N PRO A 2 27.82 25.99 -27.61
CA PRO A 2 27.90 24.54 -27.53
C PRO A 2 26.48 23.94 -27.42
N LYS A 3 26.25 22.85 -28.13
CA LYS A 3 24.95 22.17 -28.10
C LYS A 3 24.83 21.37 -26.79
N PRO A 4 23.70 21.42 -26.10
CA PRO A 4 23.51 20.68 -24.86
C PRO A 4 23.61 19.16 -25.12
N LYS A 5 24.38 18.47 -24.29
CA LYS A 5 24.46 16.99 -24.27
C LYS A 5 23.34 16.41 -23.41
N PHE A 6 22.74 15.31 -23.85
CA PHE A 6 21.74 14.57 -23.09
C PHE A 6 22.15 13.11 -22.97
N CYS A 7 21.87 12.46 -21.83
CA CYS A 7 22.04 11.02 -21.69
C CYS A 7 20.91 10.24 -22.38
N VAL A 8 21.05 8.92 -22.46
CA VAL A 8 20.05 8.03 -23.09
C VAL A 8 18.64 8.11 -22.49
N ASN A 9 18.52 8.61 -21.26
CA ASN A 9 17.24 8.80 -20.56
C ASN A 9 16.77 10.28 -20.58
N GLY A 10 17.38 11.13 -21.41
CA GLY A 10 16.97 12.51 -21.62
C GLY A 10 17.42 13.52 -20.56
N HIS A 11 18.28 13.15 -19.60
CA HIS A 11 18.83 14.11 -18.64
C HIS A 11 19.92 14.97 -19.29
N GLN A 12 19.89 16.28 -19.05
CA GLN A 12 20.92 17.21 -19.52
C GLN A 12 22.24 16.93 -18.80
N MET A 13 23.33 16.83 -19.55
CA MET A 13 24.68 16.53 -19.07
C MET A 13 25.61 17.72 -19.27
N GLU A 14 26.50 17.92 -18.32
CA GLU A 14 27.63 18.83 -18.51
C GLU A 14 28.75 18.19 -19.35
N ASP A 15 29.50 19.01 -20.06
CA ASP A 15 30.56 18.54 -20.98
C ASP A 15 31.65 17.71 -20.28
N THR A 16 31.81 17.90 -18.97
CA THR A 16 32.77 17.23 -18.10
C THR A 16 32.28 15.86 -17.59
N TRP A 17 31.01 15.52 -17.82
CA TRP A 17 30.44 14.27 -17.31
C TRP A 17 30.57 13.14 -18.34
N GLU A 18 31.34 12.09 -17.99
CA GLU A 18 31.41 10.86 -18.77
C GLU A 18 30.19 9.95 -18.51
N VAL A 19 29.60 10.05 -17.31
CA VAL A 19 28.43 9.25 -16.89
C VAL A 19 27.38 10.16 -16.26
N CYS A 20 26.10 9.94 -16.58
CA CYS A 20 25.01 10.68 -16.01
C CYS A 20 24.82 10.38 -14.51
N PRO A 21 25.00 11.34 -13.60
CA PRO A 21 24.88 11.10 -12.16
C PRO A 21 23.46 10.77 -11.72
N TYR A 22 22.45 11.12 -12.54
CA TYR A 22 21.03 10.81 -12.28
C TYR A 22 20.67 9.38 -12.67
N CYS A 23 21.34 8.79 -13.66
CA CYS A 23 21.12 7.41 -14.09
C CYS A 23 21.89 6.39 -13.25
N HIS A 24 23.00 6.80 -12.61
CA HIS A 24 23.87 5.89 -11.84
C HIS A 24 23.25 5.46 -10.50
N ARG A 25 22.18 6.12 -10.03
CA ARG A 25 21.48 5.77 -8.77
C ARG A 25 20.45 4.65 -8.92
N THR A 26 20.09 4.29 -10.13
CA THR A 26 19.18 3.17 -10.41
C THR A 26 19.98 2.12 -11.16
N GLY A 27 20.46 1.10 -10.47
CA GLY A 27 21.38 0.05 -10.94
C GLY A 27 20.95 -0.70 -12.21
N TYR A 28 20.99 -0.01 -13.35
CA TYR A 28 20.91 -0.62 -14.67
C TYR A 28 22.31 -0.73 -15.22
N GLN A 29 22.88 -1.94 -15.14
CA GLN A 29 24.08 -2.30 -15.88
C GLN A 29 23.69 -2.49 -17.35
N THR A 30 24.12 -1.59 -18.20
CA THR A 30 24.17 -1.85 -19.65
C THR A 30 25.47 -2.57 -19.96
N SER A 31 25.41 -3.87 -20.21
CA SER A 31 26.48 -4.63 -20.82
C SER A 31 26.54 -4.28 -22.32
N GLY A 32 27.55 -3.53 -22.70
CA GLY A 32 27.96 -3.27 -24.07
C GLY A 32 29.18 -4.13 -24.45
N GLY A 33 28.96 -5.06 -25.31
CA GLY A 33 29.69 -5.63 -26.40
C GLY A 33 31.21 -5.94 -26.32
N SER A 34 31.66 -7.15 -26.57
CA SER A 34 32.35 -7.62 -27.79
C SER A 34 33.16 -8.87 -27.58
N GLN A 35 32.85 -9.86 -28.40
CA GLN A 35 33.71 -10.84 -29.08
C GLN A 35 34.60 -11.82 -28.30
N GLY A 36 34.41 -13.11 -28.61
CA GLY A 36 35.41 -14.13 -28.45
C GLY A 36 34.81 -15.51 -28.19
N GLY A 37 34.71 -16.34 -29.24
CA GLY A 37 34.06 -17.64 -29.22
C GLY A 37 34.80 -18.71 -28.41
N ALA A 38 34.00 -19.66 -27.94
CA ALA A 38 34.35 -21.07 -27.83
C ALA A 38 33.07 -21.88 -27.65
N LYS A 39 32.86 -22.83 -28.55
CA LYS A 39 31.80 -23.82 -28.49
C LYS A 39 32.14 -24.83 -27.40
N THR A 40 31.24 -24.98 -26.41
CA THR A 40 31.20 -26.21 -25.62
C THR A 40 29.73 -26.61 -25.47
N LYS A 41 29.41 -27.76 -26.08
CA LYS A 41 28.15 -28.47 -25.95
C LYS A 41 28.11 -29.10 -24.57
N ILE A 42 27.14 -28.72 -23.76
CA ILE A 42 26.73 -29.50 -22.60
C ILE A 42 25.19 -29.66 -22.71
N GLU A 43 24.81 -30.89 -23.08
CA GLU A 43 23.45 -31.37 -22.87
C GLU A 43 23.26 -31.53 -21.35
N GLY A 44 22.32 -30.80 -20.77
CA GLY A 44 21.92 -30.86 -19.37
C GLY A 44 20.54 -30.32 -19.24
N ASP A 45 19.64 -31.22 -18.93
CA ASP A 45 18.24 -31.08 -18.57
C ASP A 45 17.94 -29.74 -17.84
N LEU A 46 17.19 -28.87 -18.48
CA LEU A 46 16.71 -27.62 -17.88
C LEU A 46 15.37 -27.92 -17.19
N PRO A 47 15.27 -27.72 -15.88
CA PRO A 47 13.97 -27.76 -15.24
C PRO A 47 13.10 -26.59 -15.76
N GLU A 48 11.89 -26.91 -16.18
CA GLU A 48 10.91 -25.94 -16.65
C GLU A 48 10.73 -24.78 -15.65
N PRO A 49 10.60 -23.53 -16.10
CA PRO A 49 10.35 -22.42 -15.23
C PRO A 49 8.96 -22.60 -14.60
N ARG A 50 8.94 -22.80 -13.27
CA ARG A 50 7.72 -22.73 -12.47
C ARG A 50 7.05 -21.40 -12.78
N GLN A 51 5.85 -21.45 -13.34
CA GLN A 51 5.00 -20.30 -13.53
C GLN A 51 4.80 -19.62 -12.16
N SER A 52 5.56 -18.56 -11.92
CA SER A 52 5.29 -17.66 -10.83
C SER A 52 3.93 -17.03 -11.11
N SER A 53 2.94 -17.34 -10.27
CA SER A 53 1.66 -16.65 -10.28
C SER A 53 1.95 -15.15 -10.23
N ALA A 54 1.73 -14.47 -11.33
CA ALA A 54 1.89 -13.02 -11.42
C ALA A 54 0.95 -12.40 -10.38
N ARG A 55 1.52 -11.95 -9.27
CA ARG A 55 0.80 -11.09 -8.33
C ARG A 55 0.42 -9.84 -9.11
N LYS A 56 -0.86 -9.71 -9.44
CA LYS A 56 -1.39 -8.49 -10.05
C LYS A 56 -1.02 -7.33 -9.12
N THR A 57 -0.06 -6.54 -9.53
CA THR A 57 0.23 -5.26 -8.88
C THR A 57 -0.96 -4.35 -9.18
N VAL A 58 -1.85 -4.19 -8.21
CA VAL A 58 -2.96 -3.25 -8.33
C VAL A 58 -2.36 -1.85 -8.29
N VAL A 59 -2.51 -1.11 -9.38
CA VAL A 59 -1.99 0.25 -9.47
C VAL A 59 -2.80 1.13 -8.50
N LEU A 60 -2.11 1.87 -7.63
CA LEU A 60 -2.73 2.74 -6.61
C LEU A 60 -3.79 3.71 -7.19
N SER A 61 -3.68 4.06 -8.48
CA SER A 61 -4.64 4.91 -9.20
C SER A 61 -6.02 4.26 -9.39
N GLU A 62 -6.10 2.92 -9.42
CA GLU A 62 -7.37 2.21 -9.56
C GLU A 62 -8.11 2.09 -8.23
N ILE A 63 -7.38 1.96 -7.11
CA ILE A 63 -7.96 1.92 -5.75
C ILE A 63 -8.69 3.24 -5.44
N ARG A 64 -8.16 4.38 -5.90
CA ARG A 64 -8.79 5.70 -5.71
C ARG A 64 -10.08 5.89 -6.51
N LYS A 65 -10.35 5.04 -7.49
CA LYS A 65 -11.56 5.09 -8.32
C LYS A 65 -12.68 4.20 -7.80
N ALA A 66 -12.40 3.34 -6.82
CA ALA A 66 -13.44 2.48 -6.23
C ALA A 66 -14.54 3.32 -5.59
N PRO A 67 -15.82 2.95 -5.76
CA PRO A 67 -16.94 3.68 -5.19
C PRO A 67 -16.86 3.74 -3.67
N VAL A 68 -17.38 4.82 -3.09
CA VAL A 68 -17.54 4.96 -1.66
C VAL A 68 -18.75 4.14 -1.24
N VAL A 69 -18.59 3.30 -0.23
CA VAL A 69 -19.62 2.38 0.27
C VAL A 69 -20.02 2.70 1.73
N GLY A 70 -19.32 3.64 2.38
CA GLY A 70 -19.59 4.05 3.74
C GLY A 70 -18.58 5.06 4.26
N TRP A 71 -18.70 5.42 5.52
CA TRP A 71 -17.81 6.35 6.21
C TRP A 71 -17.54 5.91 7.66
N PHE A 72 -16.38 6.31 8.16
CA PHE A 72 -16.16 6.46 9.58
C PHE A 72 -16.21 7.94 9.95
N VAL A 73 -16.77 8.25 11.12
CA VAL A 73 -16.75 9.59 11.70
C VAL A 73 -16.05 9.50 13.06
N ALA A 74 -15.00 10.28 13.25
CA ALA A 74 -14.30 10.33 14.53
C ALA A 74 -15.16 11.03 15.60
N LEU A 75 -15.39 10.35 16.72
CA LEU A 75 -16.20 10.84 17.82
C LEU A 75 -15.39 11.61 18.86
N ASN A 76 -14.10 11.30 18.97
CA ASN A 76 -13.16 11.87 19.94
C ASN A 76 -11.75 11.99 19.36
N GLY A 77 -10.79 12.36 20.20
CA GLY A 77 -9.38 12.51 19.79
C GLY A 77 -9.11 13.80 19.03
N GLU A 78 -7.91 13.89 18.48
CA GLU A 78 -7.44 15.05 17.73
C GLU A 78 -8.24 15.30 16.45
N GLN A 79 -8.73 14.23 15.84
CA GLN A 79 -9.48 14.24 14.57
C GLN A 79 -11.01 14.23 14.80
N ARG A 80 -11.49 14.63 15.97
CA ARG A 80 -12.93 14.63 16.26
C ARG A 80 -13.73 15.41 15.22
N GLY A 81 -14.75 14.76 14.67
CA GLY A 81 -15.64 15.32 13.66
C GLY A 81 -15.15 15.14 12.22
N GLU A 82 -13.94 14.61 12.02
CA GLU A 82 -13.46 14.22 10.69
C GLU A 82 -14.19 12.98 10.18
N ASP A 83 -14.45 12.94 8.87
CA ASP A 83 -15.00 11.80 8.17
C ASP A 83 -13.93 11.11 7.30
N PHE A 84 -13.94 9.78 7.32
CA PHE A 84 -13.07 8.94 6.53
C PHE A 84 -13.89 8.09 5.58
N ARG A 85 -13.62 8.21 4.28
CA ARG A 85 -14.36 7.48 3.25
C ARG A 85 -13.91 6.03 3.18
N ILE A 86 -14.87 5.13 3.23
CA ILE A 86 -14.67 3.70 3.02
C ILE A 86 -14.99 3.39 1.56
N ARG A 87 -14.03 2.76 0.88
CA ARG A 87 -14.17 2.37 -0.52
C ARG A 87 -14.43 0.88 -0.65
N GLU A 88 -15.00 0.51 -1.79
CA GLU A 88 -15.16 -0.91 -2.13
C GLU A 88 -13.81 -1.63 -2.11
N GLY A 89 -13.82 -2.89 -1.62
CA GLY A 89 -12.63 -3.72 -1.45
C GLY A 89 -12.05 -3.62 -0.04
N GLN A 90 -10.75 -3.49 0.07
CA GLN A 90 -10.02 -3.47 1.34
C GLN A 90 -9.53 -2.06 1.65
N ASN A 91 -9.77 -1.60 2.87
CA ASN A 91 -9.28 -0.33 3.41
C ASN A 91 -8.45 -0.63 4.65
N THR A 92 -7.22 -0.15 4.69
CA THR A 92 -6.32 -0.28 5.83
C THR A 92 -6.48 0.91 6.76
N ILE A 93 -6.55 0.64 8.07
CA ILE A 93 -6.68 1.65 9.13
C ILE A 93 -5.42 1.62 9.98
N GLY A 94 -4.82 2.77 10.23
CA GLY A 94 -3.62 2.83 11.05
C GLY A 94 -3.01 4.23 11.12
N SER A 95 -1.85 4.35 11.79
CA SER A 95 -1.12 5.62 11.90
C SER A 95 -0.08 5.82 10.80
N ALA A 96 0.20 4.80 9.99
CA ALA A 96 1.18 4.92 8.91
C ALA A 96 0.65 5.75 7.74
N ALA A 97 1.53 6.47 7.07
CA ALA A 97 1.17 7.33 5.93
C ALA A 97 0.68 6.56 4.69
N ASP A 98 0.90 5.26 4.64
CA ASP A 98 0.42 4.36 3.57
C ASP A 98 -0.93 3.70 3.89
N ALA A 99 -1.53 3.97 5.05
CA ALA A 99 -2.87 3.53 5.39
C ALA A 99 -3.92 4.32 4.59
N ASP A 100 -5.04 3.66 4.24
CA ASP A 100 -6.16 4.31 3.54
C ASP A 100 -6.93 5.27 4.46
N ILE A 101 -6.99 4.92 5.75
CA ILE A 101 -7.58 5.71 6.83
C ILE A 101 -6.49 5.94 7.87
N ILE A 102 -6.01 7.17 7.96
CA ILE A 102 -4.91 7.56 8.84
C ILE A 102 -5.47 8.14 10.13
N LEU A 103 -5.12 7.52 11.26
CA LEU A 103 -5.50 7.99 12.59
C LEU A 103 -4.29 8.56 13.31
N HIS A 104 -4.41 9.81 13.78
CA HIS A 104 -3.35 10.53 14.48
C HIS A 104 -3.42 10.25 16.00
N ASP A 105 -3.02 9.03 16.38
CA ASP A 105 -2.99 8.61 17.79
C ASP A 105 -1.77 7.70 18.02
N LYS A 106 -1.05 7.93 19.10
CA LYS A 106 0.14 7.16 19.50
C LYS A 106 -0.17 5.72 19.89
N ALA A 107 -1.40 5.46 20.33
CA ALA A 107 -1.88 4.13 20.70
C ALA A 107 -2.32 3.30 19.46
N VAL A 108 -2.28 3.89 18.26
CA VAL A 108 -2.64 3.24 17.00
C VAL A 108 -1.39 2.70 16.30
N SER A 109 -1.38 1.41 15.99
CA SER A 109 -0.31 0.77 15.22
C SER A 109 -0.26 1.30 13.78
N GLY A 110 0.89 1.22 13.11
CA GLY A 110 1.05 1.67 11.73
C GLY A 110 0.01 1.07 10.77
N LYS A 111 -0.19 -0.25 10.86
CA LYS A 111 -1.31 -0.99 10.26
C LYS A 111 -2.04 -1.68 11.40
N HIS A 112 -3.11 -1.06 11.87
CA HIS A 112 -3.82 -1.50 13.07
C HIS A 112 -4.94 -2.47 12.75
N ALA A 113 -5.78 -2.12 11.79
CA ALA A 113 -6.92 -2.90 11.38
C ALA A 113 -7.15 -2.82 9.87
N SER A 114 -7.95 -3.72 9.34
CA SER A 114 -8.38 -3.72 7.96
C SER A 114 -9.89 -3.87 7.87
N LEU A 115 -10.52 -2.98 7.14
CA LEU A 115 -11.94 -3.05 6.80
C LEU A 115 -12.11 -3.55 5.37
N ARG A 116 -12.81 -4.66 5.21
CA ARG A 116 -13.12 -5.23 3.89
C ARG A 116 -14.61 -5.16 3.61
N TYR A 117 -14.95 -4.54 2.47
CA TYR A 117 -16.29 -4.60 1.90
C TYR A 117 -16.35 -5.70 0.85
N LYS A 118 -17.25 -6.67 1.05
CA LYS A 118 -17.49 -7.78 0.12
C LYS A 118 -18.91 -8.31 0.29
N ASP A 119 -19.59 -8.61 -0.81
CA ASP A 119 -20.93 -9.19 -0.83
C ASP A 119 -21.94 -8.38 0.00
N GLN A 120 -21.86 -7.04 -0.10
CA GLN A 120 -22.67 -6.05 0.65
C GLN A 120 -22.49 -6.12 2.17
N ARG A 121 -21.38 -6.66 2.65
CA ARG A 121 -21.04 -6.76 4.07
C ARG A 121 -19.69 -6.14 4.34
N PHE A 122 -19.55 -5.61 5.55
CA PHE A 122 -18.32 -5.02 6.04
C PHE A 122 -17.70 -5.91 7.10
N TYR A 123 -16.45 -6.29 6.90
CA TYR A 123 -15.69 -7.11 7.85
C TYR A 123 -14.50 -6.32 8.36
N LEU A 124 -14.50 -6.05 9.64
CA LEU A 124 -13.37 -5.45 10.35
C LEU A 124 -12.48 -6.57 10.90
N THR A 125 -11.19 -6.48 10.64
CA THR A 125 -10.19 -7.46 11.09
C THR A 125 -9.05 -6.71 11.76
N ASP A 126 -8.68 -7.08 12.95
CA ASP A 126 -7.47 -6.59 13.63
C ASP A 126 -6.23 -7.18 12.96
N LEU A 127 -5.17 -6.42 12.82
CA LEU A 127 -3.92 -6.83 12.17
C LEU A 127 -2.80 -7.04 13.21
N ASP A 128 -3.08 -7.78 14.26
CA ASP A 128 -2.18 -8.00 15.40
C ASP A 128 -1.70 -6.67 16.01
N SER A 129 -2.64 -5.78 16.23
CA SER A 129 -2.35 -4.47 16.77
C SER A 129 -1.89 -4.54 18.23
N THR A 130 -1.10 -3.55 18.67
CA THR A 130 -0.55 -3.54 20.03
C THR A 130 -1.62 -3.39 21.10
N ASN A 131 -2.65 -2.58 20.84
CA ASN A 131 -3.68 -2.23 21.83
C ASN A 131 -5.05 -2.86 21.53
N GLY A 132 -5.17 -3.60 20.44
CA GLY A 132 -6.40 -4.25 20.01
C GLY A 132 -7.43 -3.30 19.41
N THR A 133 -8.35 -3.88 18.65
CA THR A 133 -9.53 -3.23 18.08
C THR A 133 -10.77 -3.67 18.85
N PHE A 134 -11.62 -2.74 19.25
CA PHE A 134 -12.83 -3.04 20.02
C PHE A 134 -14.08 -2.60 19.26
N LEU A 135 -15.15 -3.35 19.39
CA LEU A 135 -16.43 -3.08 18.72
C LEU A 135 -17.52 -2.83 19.76
N ASN A 136 -18.15 -1.66 19.68
CA ASN A 136 -19.16 -1.20 20.63
C ASN A 136 -18.63 -1.25 22.07
N ASP A 137 -19.44 -1.69 23.01
CA ASP A 137 -19.08 -1.79 24.43
C ASP A 137 -18.51 -3.18 24.82
N LYS A 138 -18.07 -3.98 23.83
CA LYS A 138 -17.45 -5.28 24.10
C LYS A 138 -16.14 -5.08 24.86
N PRO A 139 -15.92 -5.80 25.97
CA PRO A 139 -14.71 -5.66 26.78
C PRO A 139 -13.47 -6.28 26.10
N ASP A 140 -13.68 -7.30 25.26
CA ASP A 140 -12.59 -8.03 24.61
C ASP A 140 -12.30 -7.45 23.20
N PRO A 141 -11.02 -7.41 22.80
CA PRO A 141 -10.66 -7.02 21.46
C PRO A 141 -11.17 -8.03 20.44
N ILE A 142 -11.56 -7.56 19.28
CA ILE A 142 -12.01 -8.41 18.19
C ILE A 142 -10.83 -8.88 17.34
N ALA A 143 -10.86 -10.13 16.86
CA ALA A 143 -9.97 -10.59 15.82
C ALA A 143 -10.57 -10.27 14.43
N ARG A 144 -11.87 -10.58 14.26
CA ARG A 144 -12.64 -10.27 13.05
C ARG A 144 -14.12 -10.24 13.38
N GLU A 145 -14.80 -9.19 12.95
CA GLU A 145 -16.24 -9.00 13.17
C GLU A 145 -16.91 -8.35 11.95
N GLU A 146 -18.19 -8.63 11.75
CA GLU A 146 -19.03 -7.95 10.77
C GLU A 146 -19.54 -6.63 11.37
N LEU A 147 -19.34 -5.52 10.65
CA LEU A 147 -19.85 -4.20 11.05
C LEU A 147 -21.25 -3.98 10.53
N LYS A 148 -22.08 -3.37 11.38
CA LYS A 148 -23.42 -2.90 11.06
C LYS A 148 -23.47 -1.37 11.12
N ASP A 149 -24.46 -0.81 10.42
CA ASP A 149 -24.68 0.64 10.47
C ASP A 149 -24.84 1.15 11.92
N ASN A 150 -24.18 2.25 12.22
CA ASN A 150 -24.08 2.87 13.54
C ASN A 150 -23.16 2.17 14.56
N ASP A 151 -22.47 1.09 14.22
CA ASP A 151 -21.46 0.51 15.11
C ASP A 151 -20.39 1.54 15.46
N VAL A 152 -19.89 1.44 16.68
CA VAL A 152 -18.77 2.25 17.18
C VAL A 152 -17.56 1.35 17.35
N ILE A 153 -16.46 1.66 16.67
CA ILE A 153 -15.20 0.99 16.83
C ILE A 153 -14.24 1.88 17.62
N ARG A 154 -13.48 1.24 18.53
CA ARG A 154 -12.39 1.89 19.25
C ARG A 154 -11.05 1.29 18.82
N ILE A 155 -10.17 2.15 18.36
CA ILE A 155 -8.83 1.83 17.87
C ILE A 155 -7.85 2.76 18.60
N GLY A 156 -7.04 2.19 19.50
CA GLY A 156 -6.28 3.00 20.44
C GLY A 156 -7.21 3.81 21.34
N GLU A 157 -7.04 5.13 21.38
CA GLU A 157 -7.91 6.06 22.09
C GLU A 157 -8.99 6.68 21.20
N VAL A 158 -8.93 6.44 19.88
CA VAL A 158 -9.89 6.99 18.92
C VAL A 158 -11.14 6.12 18.82
N SER A 159 -12.29 6.72 18.92
CA SER A 159 -13.60 6.10 18.69
C SER A 159 -14.16 6.58 17.35
N LEU A 160 -14.52 5.65 16.50
CA LEU A 160 -15.04 5.91 15.15
C LEU A 160 -16.45 5.34 15.04
N LYS A 161 -17.39 6.16 14.61
CA LYS A 161 -18.74 5.70 14.28
C LYS A 161 -18.80 5.27 12.82
N PHE A 162 -19.25 4.06 12.58
CA PHE A 162 -19.43 3.51 11.25
C PHE A 162 -20.80 3.89 10.67
N LYS A 163 -20.81 4.30 9.40
CA LYS A 163 -22.02 4.55 8.62
C LYS A 163 -21.87 3.88 7.25
N CYS A 164 -22.82 3.03 6.91
CA CYS A 164 -22.92 2.46 5.56
C CYS A 164 -23.82 3.30 4.65
N LEU A 165 -23.62 3.16 3.33
CA LEU A 165 -24.49 3.70 2.28
C LEU A 165 -25.67 2.79 2.05
#